data_048875906763d3956109f535a30c7e4b
#
_entry.id   048875906763d3956109f535a30c7e4b
#
_cell.length_a   1.000
_cell.length_b   1.000
_cell.length_c   1.000
_cell.angle_alpha   90.00
_cell.angle_beta   90.00
_cell.angle_gamma   90.00
#
_symmetry.space_group_name_H-M   'P 1'
#
loop_
_entity.id
_entity.type
_entity.pdbx_description
1 polymer ?
#
loop_
_entity_poly.entity_id
_entity_poly.type
_entity_poly.pdbx_seq_one_letter_code
_entity_poly.pdbx_strand_id
1 'polypeptide(L)'
;IMIDLTGTQPFIVVYSIDGVVQRPDTTFEDPYFIPVNTNVTTTYQLISVESPGCVGNAQGSATITVNYPPSYTNLQLNCNAATHNYTVSFDVLNATLPLTLVSSSVPGTFTGSQFTSSAIPQAQGYNFVFHDANDCGDITVSGPSTCNCITNAGTMDLTDTVEVCVGAVATATHNNNFINDGNDVLRFILHTNPAIPVGAILAWNTTPSFTFQPGMQTGVTYYISAVAGNPDVNGNVDSTDICIKISQGTPVVFFPLPTASLGPNGSVCAGSQFIIPVTLTGVPPYSLTWALNGIQQPTQA
;
A
#
# COMPACT_ATOMS: atom_id res chain seq x y z
N ILE A 1 26.63 -28.53 -37.22
CA ILE A 1 27.82 -29.27 -36.77
C ILE A 1 28.66 -29.56 -37.99
N MET A 2 29.94 -29.24 -37.94
CA MET A 2 30.90 -29.47 -38.99
C MET A 2 31.60 -30.81 -38.75
N ILE A 3 31.74 -31.60 -39.80
CA ILE A 3 32.43 -32.89 -39.81
C ILE A 3 33.51 -32.88 -40.90
N ASP A 4 34.74 -33.01 -40.49
CA ASP A 4 35.86 -33.17 -41.45
C ASP A 4 35.94 -34.64 -41.90
N LEU A 5 35.99 -34.84 -43.23
CA LEU A 5 36.01 -36.14 -43.86
C LEU A 5 37.33 -36.35 -44.60
N THR A 6 37.85 -37.55 -44.56
CA THR A 6 39.07 -37.93 -45.30
C THR A 6 38.81 -39.20 -46.09
N GLY A 7 39.27 -39.22 -47.34
CA GLY A 7 39.09 -40.37 -48.24
C GLY A 7 38.63 -39.97 -49.63
N THR A 8 38.02 -40.90 -50.36
CA THR A 8 37.51 -40.71 -51.71
C THR A 8 36.00 -40.52 -51.69
N GLN A 9 35.50 -39.44 -52.28
CA GLN A 9 34.06 -39.17 -52.43
C GLN A 9 33.37 -40.19 -53.34
N PRO A 10 32.05 -40.41 -53.19
CA PRO A 10 31.16 -39.88 -52.18
C PRO A 10 31.35 -40.52 -50.82
N PHE A 11 31.01 -39.76 -49.72
CA PHE A 11 30.97 -40.29 -48.36
C PHE A 11 29.55 -40.60 -47.98
N ILE A 12 29.36 -41.70 -47.23
CA ILE A 12 28.10 -42.08 -46.58
C ILE A 12 28.33 -41.85 -45.08
N VAL A 13 27.64 -40.89 -44.51
CA VAL A 13 27.75 -40.52 -43.08
C VAL A 13 26.51 -40.99 -42.33
N VAL A 14 26.72 -41.70 -41.19
CA VAL A 14 25.66 -42.07 -40.27
C VAL A 14 25.93 -41.41 -38.90
N TYR A 15 24.96 -40.77 -38.33
CA TYR A 15 25.04 -40.20 -36.99
C TYR A 15 23.79 -40.50 -36.19
N SER A 16 23.82 -40.29 -34.90
CA SER A 16 22.65 -40.36 -34.03
C SER A 16 22.35 -38.99 -33.41
N ILE A 17 21.09 -38.78 -33.10
CA ILE A 17 20.56 -37.63 -32.35
C ILE A 17 19.96 -38.20 -31.08
N ASP A 18 20.49 -37.84 -29.91
CA ASP A 18 20.09 -38.39 -28.58
C ASP A 18 20.00 -39.92 -28.56
N GLY A 19 20.98 -40.59 -29.21
CA GLY A 19 21.05 -42.03 -29.30
C GLY A 19 20.16 -42.66 -30.39
N VAL A 20 19.32 -41.89 -31.07
CA VAL A 20 18.49 -42.38 -32.18
C VAL A 20 19.27 -42.23 -33.47
N VAL A 21 19.60 -43.37 -34.10
CA VAL A 21 20.37 -43.42 -35.35
C VAL A 21 19.55 -42.84 -36.48
N GLN A 22 20.16 -41.91 -37.21
CA GLN A 22 19.56 -41.25 -38.37
C GLN A 22 19.79 -42.07 -39.66
N ARG A 23 19.04 -41.77 -40.70
CA ARG A 23 19.25 -42.39 -42.02
C ARG A 23 20.64 -42.00 -42.53
N PRO A 24 21.32 -42.93 -43.24
CA PRO A 24 22.56 -42.62 -43.91
C PRO A 24 22.41 -41.42 -44.86
N ASP A 25 23.34 -40.48 -44.81
CA ASP A 25 23.38 -39.33 -45.70
C ASP A 25 24.60 -39.44 -46.61
N THR A 26 24.39 -39.21 -47.89
CA THR A 26 25.46 -39.27 -48.89
C THR A 26 25.90 -37.85 -49.28
N THR A 27 27.19 -37.56 -49.10
CA THR A 27 27.74 -36.23 -49.39
C THR A 27 28.97 -36.28 -50.28
N PHE A 28 29.14 -35.25 -51.05
CA PHE A 28 30.35 -34.93 -51.85
C PHE A 28 31.10 -33.74 -51.25
N GLU A 29 30.64 -33.20 -50.11
CA GLU A 29 31.22 -32.08 -49.43
C GLU A 29 32.16 -32.48 -48.32
N ASP A 30 33.28 -31.74 -48.21
CA ASP A 30 34.23 -31.80 -47.12
C ASP A 30 34.73 -30.40 -46.83
N PRO A 31 34.42 -29.84 -45.64
CA PRO A 31 33.68 -30.45 -44.54
C PRO A 31 32.19 -30.62 -44.81
N TYR A 32 31.60 -31.69 -44.26
CA TYR A 32 30.15 -31.91 -44.28
C TYR A 32 29.47 -31.21 -43.09
N PHE A 33 28.30 -30.62 -43.32
CA PHE A 33 27.56 -29.89 -42.30
C PHE A 33 26.23 -30.57 -41.97
N ILE A 34 26.05 -30.95 -40.68
CA ILE A 34 24.74 -31.35 -40.17
C ILE A 34 24.02 -30.09 -39.74
N PRO A 35 22.86 -29.75 -40.33
CA PRO A 35 22.07 -28.63 -39.87
C PRO A 35 21.49 -28.88 -38.48
N VAL A 36 21.59 -27.93 -37.56
CA VAL A 36 21.05 -28.00 -36.22
C VAL A 36 19.85 -27.08 -36.09
N ASN A 37 18.69 -27.62 -35.81
CA ASN A 37 17.48 -26.87 -35.49
C ASN A 37 16.81 -27.56 -34.32
N THR A 38 17.18 -27.19 -33.11
CA THR A 38 16.68 -27.82 -31.89
C THR A 38 16.23 -26.77 -30.87
N ASN A 39 15.14 -27.05 -30.17
CA ASN A 39 14.60 -26.26 -29.05
C ASN A 39 14.91 -26.91 -27.68
N VAL A 40 15.64 -28.01 -27.67
CA VAL A 40 16.07 -28.74 -26.47
C VAL A 40 17.53 -29.08 -26.58
N THR A 41 18.23 -29.22 -25.47
CA THR A 41 19.62 -29.66 -25.45
C THR A 41 19.69 -31.02 -26.12
N THR A 42 20.54 -31.14 -27.13
CA THR A 42 20.57 -32.33 -28.04
C THR A 42 22.01 -32.76 -28.26
N THR A 43 22.25 -34.06 -28.19
CA THR A 43 23.57 -34.65 -28.44
C THR A 43 23.59 -35.39 -29.76
N TYR A 44 24.57 -35.01 -30.59
CA TYR A 44 24.86 -35.63 -31.87
C TYR A 44 26.11 -36.49 -31.72
N GLN A 45 26.08 -37.71 -32.26
CA GLN A 45 27.23 -38.63 -32.24
C GLN A 45 27.44 -39.25 -33.63
N LEU A 46 28.67 -39.24 -34.13
CA LEU A 46 29.03 -39.98 -35.32
C LEU A 46 29.01 -41.49 -35.06
N ILE A 47 28.38 -42.26 -35.94
CA ILE A 47 28.23 -43.71 -35.84
C ILE A 47 29.13 -44.42 -36.85
N SER A 48 29.06 -44.01 -38.14
CA SER A 48 29.91 -44.57 -39.18
C SER A 48 30.15 -43.57 -40.31
N VAL A 49 31.25 -43.77 -41.02
CA VAL A 49 31.53 -43.09 -42.29
C VAL A 49 32.03 -44.15 -43.28
N GLU A 50 31.54 -44.11 -44.51
CA GLU A 50 31.95 -45.01 -45.59
C GLU A 50 32.36 -44.19 -46.82
N SER A 51 33.31 -44.70 -47.56
CA SER A 51 33.68 -44.23 -48.89
C SER A 51 33.69 -45.41 -49.84
N PRO A 52 33.76 -45.23 -51.18
CA PRO A 52 33.67 -46.33 -52.14
C PRO A 52 34.63 -47.49 -51.83
N GLY A 53 34.04 -48.61 -51.43
CA GLY A 53 34.77 -49.84 -51.09
C GLY A 53 35.45 -49.90 -49.71
N CYS A 54 35.27 -48.86 -48.85
CA CYS A 54 35.94 -48.78 -47.55
C CYS A 54 34.99 -48.30 -46.46
N VAL A 55 35.02 -48.96 -45.29
CA VAL A 55 34.41 -48.50 -44.08
C VAL A 55 35.45 -47.74 -43.29
N GLY A 56 35.16 -46.52 -42.94
CA GLY A 56 36.04 -45.63 -42.19
C GLY A 56 35.79 -45.70 -40.68
N ASN A 57 36.65 -45.01 -39.94
CA ASN A 57 36.50 -44.86 -38.50
C ASN A 57 35.77 -43.54 -38.19
N ALA A 58 34.62 -43.61 -37.59
CA ALA A 58 33.84 -42.45 -37.19
C ALA A 58 33.99 -42.24 -35.67
N GLN A 59 34.39 -41.05 -35.28
CA GLN A 59 34.56 -40.69 -33.86
C GLN A 59 34.10 -39.26 -33.62
N GLY A 60 33.53 -39.02 -32.47
CA GLY A 60 33.15 -37.72 -31.96
C GLY A 60 31.68 -37.59 -31.63
N SER A 61 31.45 -36.72 -30.70
CA SER A 61 30.11 -36.26 -30.32
C SER A 61 30.12 -34.76 -30.10
N ALA A 62 28.98 -34.10 -30.33
CA ALA A 62 28.77 -32.69 -30.06
C ALA A 62 27.42 -32.52 -29.37
N THR A 63 27.42 -31.86 -28.23
CA THR A 63 26.18 -31.48 -27.53
C THR A 63 25.89 -30.01 -27.79
N ILE A 64 24.70 -29.74 -28.31
CA ILE A 64 24.17 -28.39 -28.47
C ILE A 64 23.30 -28.12 -27.28
N THR A 65 23.78 -27.27 -26.37
CA THR A 65 23.02 -26.85 -25.21
C THR A 65 22.08 -25.73 -25.59
N VAL A 66 20.79 -25.90 -25.31
CA VAL A 66 19.77 -24.86 -25.49
C VAL A 66 19.48 -24.24 -24.15
N ASN A 67 19.80 -22.95 -24.04
CA ASN A 67 19.45 -22.13 -22.89
C ASN A 67 18.14 -21.41 -23.21
N TYR A 68 17.22 -21.41 -22.24
CA TYR A 68 15.97 -20.66 -22.36
C TYR A 68 16.14 -19.25 -21.82
N PRO A 69 15.36 -18.26 -22.33
CA PRO A 69 15.32 -16.95 -21.73
C PRO A 69 14.98 -17.04 -20.23
N PRO A 70 15.66 -16.29 -19.38
CA PRO A 70 15.38 -16.30 -17.96
C PRO A 70 13.99 -15.72 -17.69
N SER A 71 13.35 -16.23 -16.64
CA SER A 71 12.03 -15.80 -16.20
C SER A 71 11.95 -15.78 -14.67
N TYR A 72 10.85 -15.31 -14.12
CA TYR A 72 10.65 -15.31 -12.67
C TYR A 72 9.27 -15.85 -12.27
N THR A 73 9.17 -16.28 -11.02
CA THR A 73 7.93 -16.76 -10.40
C THR A 73 7.90 -16.37 -8.93
N ASN A 74 6.79 -16.64 -8.25
CA ASN A 74 6.62 -16.43 -6.80
C ASN A 74 6.95 -14.97 -6.37
N LEU A 75 6.56 -13.98 -7.18
CA LEU A 75 6.73 -12.58 -6.82
C LEU A 75 5.90 -12.26 -5.57
N GLN A 76 6.58 -11.78 -4.53
CA GLN A 76 5.99 -11.39 -3.26
C GLN A 76 6.43 -9.97 -2.90
N LEU A 77 5.49 -9.19 -2.39
CA LEU A 77 5.75 -7.91 -1.75
C LEU A 77 5.46 -8.07 -0.25
N ASN A 78 6.51 -8.00 0.57
CA ASN A 78 6.39 -8.16 2.02
C ASN A 78 6.37 -6.77 2.65
N CYS A 79 5.18 -6.29 2.98
CA CYS A 79 4.96 -4.97 3.55
C CYS A 79 5.28 -4.96 5.05
N ASN A 80 5.94 -3.91 5.50
CA ASN A 80 6.17 -3.63 6.91
C ASN A 80 5.49 -2.29 7.25
N ALA A 81 4.31 -2.38 7.86
CA ALA A 81 3.51 -1.23 8.24
C ALA A 81 4.21 -0.33 9.27
N ALA A 82 5.01 -0.94 10.17
CA ALA A 82 5.71 -0.19 11.23
C ALA A 82 6.86 0.70 10.72
N THR A 83 7.45 0.38 9.57
CA THR A 83 8.59 1.12 9.00
C THR A 83 8.27 1.83 7.69
N HIS A 84 7.01 1.76 7.22
CA HIS A 84 6.55 2.31 5.93
C HIS A 84 7.40 1.84 4.74
N ASN A 85 7.89 0.60 4.81
CA ASN A 85 8.73 0.01 3.77
C ASN A 85 8.17 -1.36 3.36
N TYR A 86 8.63 -1.84 2.22
CA TYR A 86 8.39 -3.21 1.79
C TYR A 86 9.65 -3.80 1.18
N THR A 87 9.71 -5.12 1.08
CA THR A 87 10.71 -5.85 0.31
C THR A 87 10.05 -6.62 -0.81
N VAL A 88 10.76 -6.78 -1.90
CA VAL A 88 10.35 -7.60 -3.05
C VAL A 88 11.18 -8.87 -3.04
N SER A 89 10.51 -10.02 -3.15
CA SER A 89 11.19 -11.30 -3.34
C SER A 89 10.56 -12.08 -4.50
N PHE A 90 11.36 -12.83 -5.23
CA PHE A 90 10.93 -13.69 -6.32
C PHE A 90 11.97 -14.77 -6.59
N ASP A 91 11.54 -15.87 -7.21
CA ASP A 91 12.42 -16.95 -7.65
C ASP A 91 12.71 -16.79 -9.14
N VAL A 92 13.99 -16.95 -9.52
CA VAL A 92 14.43 -16.92 -10.90
C VAL A 92 14.43 -18.34 -11.48
N LEU A 93 13.93 -18.47 -12.70
CA LEU A 93 13.85 -19.71 -13.47
C LEU A 93 14.67 -19.59 -14.75
N ASN A 94 15.20 -20.71 -15.24
CA ASN A 94 15.92 -20.83 -16.53
C ASN A 94 17.16 -19.94 -16.66
N ALA A 95 17.69 -19.46 -15.55
CA ALA A 95 18.87 -18.60 -15.56
C ALA A 95 20.11 -19.31 -15.05
N THR A 96 21.26 -18.98 -15.61
CA THR A 96 22.56 -19.39 -15.11
C THR A 96 23.11 -18.36 -14.13
N LEU A 97 23.39 -18.80 -12.92
CA LEU A 97 23.94 -17.95 -11.87
C LEU A 97 25.47 -17.82 -11.98
N PRO A 98 26.04 -16.67 -11.58
CA PRO A 98 25.39 -15.48 -11.03
C PRO A 98 24.78 -14.59 -12.11
N LEU A 99 23.60 -14.03 -11.83
CA LEU A 99 23.01 -12.99 -12.66
C LEU A 99 23.74 -11.66 -12.46
N THR A 100 23.89 -10.89 -13.53
CA THR A 100 24.44 -9.53 -13.46
C THR A 100 23.32 -8.52 -13.27
N LEU A 101 23.37 -7.73 -12.19
CA LEU A 101 22.43 -6.64 -11.97
C LEU A 101 22.72 -5.48 -12.93
N VAL A 102 21.79 -5.21 -13.85
CA VAL A 102 21.88 -4.12 -14.83
C VAL A 102 21.31 -2.83 -14.26
N SER A 103 20.16 -2.91 -13.60
CA SER A 103 19.48 -1.75 -13.00
C SER A 103 18.63 -2.20 -11.83
N SER A 104 18.55 -1.35 -10.78
CA SER A 104 17.67 -1.61 -9.64
C SER A 104 17.23 -0.34 -8.93
N SER A 105 16.04 -0.39 -8.33
CA SER A 105 15.53 0.67 -7.44
C SER A 105 16.32 0.73 -6.14
N VAL A 106 16.67 -0.43 -5.58
CA VAL A 106 17.46 -0.60 -4.35
C VAL A 106 18.34 -1.85 -4.48
N PRO A 107 19.39 -2.00 -3.67
CA PRO A 107 20.17 -3.24 -3.62
C PRO A 107 19.31 -4.45 -3.23
N GLY A 108 19.82 -5.63 -3.48
CA GLY A 108 19.22 -6.88 -3.03
C GLY A 108 20.23 -8.02 -3.10
N THR A 109 19.86 -9.20 -2.62
CA THR A 109 20.71 -10.37 -2.54
C THR A 109 20.00 -11.61 -3.08
N PHE A 110 20.81 -12.51 -3.64
CA PHE A 110 20.36 -13.86 -4.00
C PHE A 110 20.69 -14.87 -2.92
N THR A 111 19.75 -15.74 -2.59
CA THR A 111 19.96 -16.96 -1.81
C THR A 111 19.50 -18.14 -2.69
N GLY A 112 20.47 -18.83 -3.31
CA GLY A 112 20.15 -19.74 -4.40
C GLY A 112 19.52 -19.02 -5.59
N SER A 113 18.35 -19.45 -6.04
CA SER A 113 17.58 -18.81 -7.12
C SER A 113 16.65 -17.69 -6.63
N GLN A 114 16.49 -17.51 -5.32
CA GLN A 114 15.61 -16.48 -4.77
C GLN A 114 16.32 -15.15 -4.61
N PHE A 115 15.75 -14.11 -5.21
CA PHE A 115 16.13 -12.72 -4.98
C PHE A 115 15.32 -12.13 -3.84
N THR A 116 15.95 -11.31 -2.99
CA THR A 116 15.28 -10.48 -2.00
C THR A 116 15.90 -9.09 -2.01
N SER A 117 15.06 -8.07 -2.18
CA SER A 117 15.50 -6.67 -2.18
C SER A 117 15.78 -6.17 -0.76
N SER A 118 16.59 -5.12 -0.64
CA SER A 118 16.57 -4.22 0.51
C SER A 118 15.19 -3.54 0.63
N ALA A 119 14.96 -2.89 1.77
CA ALA A 119 13.71 -2.17 2.03
C ALA A 119 13.50 -1.03 1.02
N ILE A 120 12.28 -0.92 0.49
CA ILE A 120 11.82 0.10 -0.46
C ILE A 120 10.74 0.92 0.24
N PRO A 121 10.79 2.26 0.22
CA PRO A 121 9.71 3.09 0.73
C PRO A 121 8.36 2.77 0.04
N GLN A 122 7.28 2.66 0.82
CA GLN A 122 5.97 2.28 0.29
C GLN A 122 5.44 3.20 -0.83
N ALA A 123 5.87 4.47 -0.87
CA ALA A 123 5.50 5.41 -1.92
C ALA A 123 6.22 5.19 -3.26
N GLN A 124 7.24 4.32 -3.30
CA GLN A 124 8.04 4.05 -4.49
C GLN A 124 7.65 2.72 -5.12
N GLY A 125 7.59 2.68 -6.45
CA GLY A 125 7.56 1.44 -7.20
C GLY A 125 8.93 0.75 -7.19
N TYR A 126 8.96 -0.50 -7.64
CA TYR A 126 10.19 -1.27 -7.79
C TYR A 126 10.51 -1.55 -9.24
N ASN A 127 11.82 -1.65 -9.53
CA ASN A 127 12.35 -2.10 -10.80
C ASN A 127 13.68 -2.80 -10.57
N PHE A 128 13.80 -4.03 -11.06
CA PHE A 128 15.01 -4.84 -11.04
C PHE A 128 15.21 -5.42 -12.43
N VAL A 129 16.40 -5.23 -13.00
CA VAL A 129 16.79 -5.78 -14.30
C VAL A 129 18.07 -6.58 -14.12
N PHE A 130 18.03 -7.85 -14.46
CA PHE A 130 19.17 -8.76 -14.37
C PHE A 130 19.48 -9.34 -15.74
N HIS A 131 20.75 -9.43 -16.06
CA HIS A 131 21.26 -10.06 -17.26
C HIS A 131 21.69 -11.49 -16.96
N ASP A 132 21.32 -12.43 -17.85
CA ASP A 132 21.71 -13.83 -17.78
C ASP A 132 23.13 -14.06 -18.32
N ALA A 133 23.92 -14.87 -17.64
CA ALA A 133 25.31 -15.16 -18.00
C ALA A 133 25.44 -15.90 -19.37
N ASN A 134 24.36 -16.51 -19.85
CA ASN A 134 24.33 -17.16 -21.18
C ASN A 134 23.91 -16.20 -22.31
N ASP A 135 23.71 -14.92 -22.04
CA ASP A 135 23.29 -13.92 -23.02
C ASP A 135 21.93 -14.26 -23.71
N CYS A 136 21.07 -14.99 -22.98
CA CYS A 136 19.74 -15.38 -23.46
C CYS A 136 18.67 -14.29 -23.22
N GLY A 137 19.04 -13.15 -22.67
CA GLY A 137 18.19 -12.00 -22.43
C GLY A 137 18.19 -11.52 -20.97
N ASP A 138 17.36 -10.53 -20.72
CA ASP A 138 17.22 -9.88 -19.42
C ASP A 138 15.92 -10.30 -18.71
N ILE A 139 15.98 -10.40 -17.38
CA ILE A 139 14.79 -10.45 -16.53
C ILE A 139 14.48 -9.02 -16.09
N THR A 140 13.27 -8.57 -16.34
CA THR A 140 12.76 -7.32 -15.78
C THR A 140 11.61 -7.63 -14.81
N VAL A 141 11.77 -7.23 -13.53
CA VAL A 141 10.75 -7.37 -12.49
C VAL A 141 10.44 -5.98 -11.97
N SER A 142 9.29 -5.44 -12.34
CA SER A 142 8.89 -4.08 -11.98
C SER A 142 7.41 -3.97 -11.67
N GLY A 143 7.06 -2.99 -10.88
CA GLY A 143 5.67 -2.70 -10.54
C GLY A 143 5.51 -1.55 -9.57
N PRO A 144 4.26 -1.13 -9.33
CA PRO A 144 3.94 -0.18 -8.27
C PRO A 144 4.07 -0.85 -6.89
N SER A 145 4.17 -0.04 -5.85
CA SER A 145 3.91 -0.51 -4.50
C SER A 145 2.44 -0.92 -4.37
N THR A 146 2.19 -2.17 -4.04
CA THR A 146 0.84 -2.69 -3.79
C THR A 146 0.69 -3.17 -2.35
N CYS A 147 1.40 -2.54 -1.42
CA CYS A 147 1.19 -2.80 0.00
C CYS A 147 -0.25 -2.45 0.34
N ASN A 148 -1.08 -3.46 0.51
CA ASN A 148 -2.47 -3.29 0.86
C ASN A 148 -2.57 -2.82 2.30
N CYS A 149 -2.98 -1.57 2.48
CA CYS A 149 -3.41 -1.09 3.79
C CYS A 149 -4.75 -1.73 4.11
N ILE A 150 -4.81 -2.51 5.18
CA ILE A 150 -6.08 -3.00 5.74
C ILE A 150 -6.62 -2.06 6.81
N THR A 151 -5.85 -1.03 7.17
CA THR A 151 -6.25 0.04 8.11
C THR A 151 -7.60 0.63 7.76
N ASN A 152 -8.48 0.74 8.74
CA ASN A 152 -9.78 1.37 8.62
C ASN A 152 -10.12 2.09 9.93
N ALA A 153 -10.38 3.40 9.86
CA ALA A 153 -10.76 4.19 11.04
C ALA A 153 -12.17 3.86 11.58
N GLY A 154 -12.93 3.03 10.87
CA GLY A 154 -14.32 2.78 11.18
C GLY A 154 -15.23 3.96 10.82
N THR A 155 -16.40 4.03 11.44
CA THR A 155 -17.40 5.06 11.18
C THR A 155 -17.84 5.77 12.45
N MET A 156 -18.12 7.06 12.35
CA MET A 156 -18.79 7.84 13.37
C MET A 156 -20.31 7.78 13.17
N ASP A 157 -21.06 7.99 14.24
CA ASP A 157 -22.49 8.23 14.15
C ASP A 157 -22.73 9.64 13.59
N LEU A 158 -23.50 9.72 12.51
CA LEU A 158 -23.80 10.96 11.80
C LEU A 158 -25.28 11.36 11.88
N THR A 159 -26.06 10.66 12.70
CA THR A 159 -27.53 10.86 12.76
C THR A 159 -27.90 12.21 13.36
N ASP A 160 -27.14 12.65 14.36
CA ASP A 160 -27.42 13.88 15.11
C ASP A 160 -26.20 14.79 15.20
N THR A 161 -26.46 16.09 15.32
CA THR A 161 -25.44 17.08 15.67
C THR A 161 -25.27 17.09 17.19
N VAL A 162 -24.03 16.99 17.67
CA VAL A 162 -23.71 17.13 19.10
C VAL A 162 -23.72 18.61 19.47
N GLU A 163 -24.68 19.03 20.28
CA GLU A 163 -24.87 20.41 20.70
C GLU A 163 -24.55 20.56 22.20
N VAL A 164 -23.60 21.41 22.54
CA VAL A 164 -23.18 21.64 23.92
C VAL A 164 -22.86 23.12 24.15
N CYS A 165 -22.94 23.57 25.39
CA CYS A 165 -22.46 24.92 25.75
C CYS A 165 -20.93 24.91 25.94
N VAL A 166 -20.31 26.07 25.73
CA VAL A 166 -18.88 26.29 26.08
C VAL A 166 -18.67 25.95 27.56
N GLY A 167 -17.60 25.13 27.81
CA GLY A 167 -17.29 24.57 29.13
C GLY A 167 -17.79 23.14 29.33
N ALA A 168 -18.72 22.66 28.52
CA ALA A 168 -19.12 21.25 28.52
C ALA A 168 -18.25 20.43 27.55
N VAL A 169 -18.32 19.12 27.67
CA VAL A 169 -17.64 18.16 26.82
C VAL A 169 -18.60 17.68 25.72
N ALA A 170 -18.25 17.91 24.46
CA ALA A 170 -18.92 17.30 23.33
C ALA A 170 -18.39 15.89 23.12
N THR A 171 -19.25 14.89 23.11
CA THR A 171 -18.89 13.49 22.91
C THR A 171 -19.66 12.93 21.71
N ALA A 172 -18.95 12.51 20.68
CA ALA A 172 -19.51 11.80 19.54
C ALA A 172 -19.48 10.29 19.77
N THR A 173 -20.24 9.54 18.98
CA THR A 173 -20.26 8.08 19.03
C THR A 173 -19.48 7.49 17.88
N HIS A 174 -18.54 6.62 18.19
CA HIS A 174 -17.83 5.79 17.21
C HIS A 174 -18.42 4.37 17.21
N ASN A 175 -18.65 3.79 16.02
CA ASN A 175 -19.34 2.50 15.89
C ASN A 175 -18.45 1.28 16.21
N ASN A 176 -17.19 1.49 16.61
CA ASN A 176 -16.23 0.45 16.99
C ASN A 176 -15.96 -0.60 15.89
N ASN A 177 -16.17 -0.23 14.64
CA ASN A 177 -15.93 -1.06 13.45
C ASN A 177 -14.61 -0.72 12.74
N PHE A 178 -13.61 -0.25 13.48
CA PHE A 178 -12.28 0.04 12.96
C PHE A 178 -11.44 -1.23 12.78
N ILE A 179 -10.42 -1.16 11.93
CA ILE A 179 -9.43 -2.22 11.71
C ILE A 179 -8.05 -1.57 11.80
N ASN A 180 -7.22 -2.07 12.70
CA ASN A 180 -5.82 -1.67 12.80
C ASN A 180 -4.93 -2.71 12.11
N ASP A 181 -3.88 -2.22 11.47
CA ASP A 181 -2.85 -2.95 10.77
C ASP A 181 -1.53 -2.77 11.56
N GLY A 182 -0.81 -3.86 11.82
CA GLY A 182 0.49 -3.79 12.51
C GLY A 182 0.45 -3.05 13.86
N ASN A 183 1.09 -1.87 13.90
CA ASN A 183 1.16 -1.01 15.09
C ASN A 183 0.24 0.22 15.03
N ASP A 184 -0.73 0.22 14.14
CA ASP A 184 -1.71 1.29 14.02
C ASP A 184 -2.37 1.65 15.35
N VAL A 185 -2.69 2.92 15.49
CA VAL A 185 -3.48 3.45 16.59
C VAL A 185 -4.76 4.08 16.07
N LEU A 186 -5.82 3.98 16.85
CA LEU A 186 -7.05 4.73 16.65
C LEU A 186 -7.00 6.01 17.50
N ARG A 187 -7.24 7.15 16.89
CA ARG A 187 -7.34 8.46 17.52
C ARG A 187 -8.56 9.19 17.00
N PHE A 188 -8.94 10.26 17.69
CA PHE A 188 -10.02 11.14 17.30
C PHE A 188 -9.50 12.56 17.14
N ILE A 189 -10.06 13.29 16.18
CA ILE A 189 -9.72 14.69 15.91
C ILE A 189 -10.95 15.56 15.96
N LEU A 190 -10.77 16.78 16.48
CA LEU A 190 -11.71 17.89 16.31
C LEU A 190 -11.19 18.77 15.18
N HIS A 191 -12.01 19.05 14.16
CA HIS A 191 -11.54 19.71 12.94
C HIS A 191 -12.64 20.52 12.24
N THR A 192 -12.29 21.23 11.16
CA THR A 192 -13.16 22.26 10.56
C THR A 192 -13.99 21.83 9.37
N ASN A 193 -13.65 20.73 8.67
CA ASN A 193 -14.39 20.27 7.47
C ASN A 193 -15.05 18.92 7.70
N PRO A 194 -16.24 18.63 7.11
CA PRO A 194 -16.99 17.40 7.36
C PRO A 194 -16.34 16.13 6.79
N ALA A 195 -15.47 16.27 5.80
CA ALA A 195 -14.85 15.18 5.05
C ALA A 195 -13.40 15.52 4.68
N ILE A 196 -12.74 14.65 3.94
CA ILE A 196 -11.36 14.85 3.46
C ILE A 196 -11.34 15.82 2.28
N PRO A 197 -10.47 16.85 2.34
CA PRO A 197 -9.51 17.17 3.41
C PRO A 197 -10.19 17.72 4.65
N VAL A 198 -9.76 17.28 5.83
CA VAL A 198 -10.39 17.62 7.12
C VAL A 198 -10.24 19.09 7.54
N GLY A 199 -9.50 19.88 6.77
CA GLY A 199 -9.20 21.27 7.12
C GLY A 199 -8.24 21.36 8.30
N ALA A 200 -8.42 22.39 9.15
CA ALA A 200 -7.58 22.56 10.33
C ALA A 200 -7.96 21.57 11.43
N ILE A 201 -6.99 20.82 11.93
CA ILE A 201 -7.12 19.97 13.13
C ILE A 201 -6.88 20.86 14.34
N LEU A 202 -7.87 20.95 15.23
CA LEU A 202 -7.88 21.82 16.41
C LEU A 202 -7.40 21.06 17.65
N ALA A 203 -7.70 19.77 17.76
CA ALA A 203 -7.29 18.92 18.86
C ALA A 203 -7.26 17.44 18.48
N TRP A 204 -6.44 16.65 19.20
CA TRP A 204 -6.38 15.21 19.16
C TRP A 204 -6.81 14.62 20.50
N ASN A 205 -7.44 13.44 20.48
CA ASN A 205 -7.78 12.69 21.69
C ASN A 205 -7.79 11.17 21.44
N THR A 206 -7.70 10.39 22.50
CA THR A 206 -7.87 8.93 22.49
C THR A 206 -9.34 8.51 22.52
N THR A 207 -10.23 9.42 22.86
CA THR A 207 -11.68 9.23 22.91
C THR A 207 -12.37 10.29 22.05
N PRO A 208 -13.58 10.04 21.50
CA PRO A 208 -14.31 11.01 20.66
C PRO A 208 -14.95 12.13 21.48
N SER A 209 -14.21 12.70 22.44
CA SER A 209 -14.71 13.68 23.41
C SER A 209 -13.80 14.90 23.42
N PHE A 210 -14.38 16.10 23.20
CA PHE A 210 -13.63 17.34 23.08
C PHE A 210 -14.34 18.48 23.83
N THR A 211 -13.55 19.40 24.36
CA THR A 211 -14.02 20.69 24.85
C THR A 211 -13.83 21.78 23.80
N PHE A 212 -14.45 22.92 24.01
CA PHE A 212 -14.23 24.12 23.18
C PHE A 212 -12.74 24.52 23.22
N GLN A 213 -12.11 24.63 22.05
CA GLN A 213 -10.67 24.91 21.94
C GLN A 213 -10.40 26.40 21.70
N PRO A 214 -9.21 26.91 22.08
CA PRO A 214 -8.79 28.26 21.73
C PRO A 214 -8.85 28.54 20.22
N GLY A 215 -9.42 29.63 19.82
CA GLY A 215 -9.56 30.01 18.40
C GLY A 215 -10.85 29.53 17.74
N MET A 216 -11.63 28.67 18.37
CA MET A 216 -12.97 28.31 17.90
C MET A 216 -13.96 29.46 18.07
N GLN A 217 -15.05 29.38 17.31
CA GLN A 217 -16.16 30.34 17.40
C GLN A 217 -17.43 29.59 17.84
N THR A 218 -18.23 30.20 18.70
CA THR A 218 -19.53 29.66 19.11
C THR A 218 -20.54 29.75 17.97
N GLY A 219 -21.44 28.75 17.90
CA GLY A 219 -22.45 28.64 16.86
C GLY A 219 -21.93 28.18 15.49
N VAL A 220 -20.63 27.89 15.39
CA VAL A 220 -20.00 27.31 14.17
C VAL A 220 -19.95 25.81 14.31
N THR A 221 -20.22 25.10 13.19
CA THR A 221 -20.14 23.65 13.13
C THR A 221 -18.69 23.21 12.95
N TYR A 222 -18.24 22.34 13.83
CA TYR A 222 -16.99 21.60 13.78
C TYR A 222 -17.30 20.11 13.63
N TYR A 223 -16.28 19.25 13.49
CA TYR A 223 -16.48 17.83 13.25
C TYR A 223 -15.56 17.01 14.13
N ILE A 224 -16.05 15.87 14.63
CA ILE A 224 -15.27 14.87 15.34
C ILE A 224 -15.16 13.63 14.45
N SER A 225 -13.94 13.30 14.00
CA SER A 225 -13.65 12.15 13.17
C SER A 225 -12.72 11.17 13.89
N ALA A 226 -12.87 9.89 13.54
CA ALA A 226 -11.89 8.86 13.86
C ALA A 226 -10.78 8.86 12.82
N VAL A 227 -9.53 8.63 13.27
CA VAL A 227 -8.34 8.52 12.44
C VAL A 227 -7.58 7.27 12.86
N ALA A 228 -7.22 6.42 11.90
CA ALA A 228 -6.40 5.23 12.14
C ALA A 228 -5.16 5.26 11.24
N GLY A 229 -4.04 4.77 11.76
CA GLY A 229 -2.75 4.68 11.10
C GLY A 229 -1.62 4.56 12.10
N ASN A 230 -0.38 4.52 11.60
CA ASN A 230 0.80 4.41 12.45
C ASN A 230 0.95 5.63 13.38
N PRO A 231 1.41 5.43 14.62
CA PRO A 231 1.59 6.54 15.57
C PRO A 231 2.81 7.39 15.22
N ASP A 232 2.66 8.72 15.39
CA ASP A 232 3.76 9.66 15.44
C ASP A 232 4.51 9.59 16.79
N VAL A 233 5.53 10.43 16.96
CA VAL A 233 6.32 10.52 18.21
C VAL A 233 5.51 10.97 19.43
N ASN A 234 4.34 11.58 19.23
CA ASN A 234 3.44 12.04 20.28
C ASN A 234 2.33 11.01 20.57
N GLY A 235 2.30 9.89 19.84
CA GLY A 235 1.26 8.87 19.92
C GLY A 235 -0.05 9.24 19.21
N ASN A 236 -0.08 10.30 18.42
CA ASN A 236 -1.15 10.58 17.45
C ASN A 236 -0.92 9.77 16.17
N VAL A 237 -1.83 9.85 15.21
CA VAL A 237 -1.61 9.23 13.90
C VAL A 237 -0.65 10.10 13.08
N ASP A 238 0.39 9.48 12.50
CA ASP A 238 1.32 10.13 11.60
C ASP A 238 0.61 10.57 10.31
N SER A 239 0.58 11.86 10.04
CA SER A 239 -0.07 12.43 8.85
C SER A 239 0.63 12.05 7.54
N THR A 240 1.85 11.51 7.59
CA THR A 240 2.60 11.03 6.44
C THR A 240 2.42 9.53 6.19
N ASP A 241 1.70 8.83 7.07
CA ASP A 241 1.35 7.43 6.87
C ASP A 241 0.50 7.26 5.62
N ILE A 242 0.98 6.46 4.67
CA ILE A 242 0.25 6.20 3.42
C ILE A 242 -1.01 5.35 3.64
N CYS A 243 -1.09 4.67 4.79
CA CYS A 243 -2.22 3.83 5.19
C CYS A 243 -3.25 4.58 6.04
N ILE A 244 -3.01 5.86 6.34
CA ILE A 244 -3.93 6.67 7.14
C ILE A 244 -5.37 6.62 6.58
N LYS A 245 -6.32 6.39 7.48
CA LYS A 245 -7.76 6.45 7.20
C LYS A 245 -8.43 7.40 8.17
N ILE A 246 -9.35 8.20 7.63
CA ILE A 246 -10.13 9.18 8.40
C ILE A 246 -11.60 8.93 8.08
N SER A 247 -12.43 8.83 9.12
CA SER A 247 -13.88 8.71 8.96
C SER A 247 -14.50 10.06 8.58
N GLN A 248 -15.72 10.03 8.05
CA GLN A 248 -16.57 11.21 8.05
C GLN A 248 -16.83 11.64 9.50
N GLY A 249 -16.88 12.95 9.77
CA GLY A 249 -16.99 13.50 11.11
C GLY A 249 -18.43 13.70 11.55
N THR A 250 -18.73 13.38 12.84
CA THR A 250 -19.95 13.79 13.52
C THR A 250 -19.93 15.32 13.68
N PRO A 251 -20.98 16.03 13.26
CA PRO A 251 -21.04 17.47 13.46
C PRO A 251 -21.19 17.81 14.95
N VAL A 252 -20.50 18.87 15.39
CA VAL A 252 -20.56 19.40 16.75
C VAL A 252 -20.67 20.91 16.75
N VAL A 253 -21.52 21.47 17.59
CA VAL A 253 -21.69 22.91 17.76
C VAL A 253 -21.56 23.26 19.23
N PHE A 254 -20.71 24.26 19.52
CA PHE A 254 -20.57 24.82 20.86
C PHE A 254 -21.31 26.14 20.94
N PHE A 255 -22.28 26.23 21.80
CA PHE A 255 -23.07 27.46 22.02
C PHE A 255 -22.49 28.30 23.16
N PRO A 256 -22.65 29.61 23.12
CA PRO A 256 -22.32 30.44 24.25
C PRO A 256 -23.17 30.14 25.46
N LEU A 257 -22.62 30.31 26.66
CA LEU A 257 -23.42 30.19 27.89
C LEU A 257 -24.54 31.22 27.90
N PRO A 258 -25.79 30.83 28.23
CA PRO A 258 -26.86 31.78 28.36
C PRO A 258 -26.61 32.73 29.56
N THR A 259 -26.95 34.00 29.40
CA THR A 259 -26.93 34.99 30.49
C THR A 259 -28.27 35.65 30.63
N ALA A 260 -28.58 36.12 31.83
CA ALA A 260 -29.77 36.91 32.13
C ALA A 260 -29.37 38.13 32.98
N SER A 261 -29.90 39.26 32.65
CA SER A 261 -29.74 40.48 33.45
C SER A 261 -31.06 41.17 33.63
N LEU A 262 -31.32 41.64 34.87
CA LEU A 262 -32.50 42.47 35.20
C LEU A 262 -32.26 43.92 34.83
N GLY A 263 -33.32 44.57 34.43
CA GLY A 263 -33.33 46.01 34.22
C GLY A 263 -33.14 46.81 35.53
N PRO A 264 -33.05 48.17 35.41
CA PRO A 264 -32.77 48.99 36.57
C PRO A 264 -33.88 48.98 37.61
N ASN A 265 -33.51 49.34 38.82
CA ASN A 265 -34.45 49.53 39.93
C ASN A 265 -35.48 50.63 39.54
N GLY A 266 -36.69 50.46 40.03
CA GLY A 266 -37.76 51.46 39.81
C GLY A 266 -38.61 51.64 41.08
N SER A 267 -39.49 52.64 41.06
CA SER A 267 -40.47 52.90 42.06
C SER A 267 -41.85 53.12 41.45
N VAL A 268 -42.90 52.64 42.12
CA VAL A 268 -44.29 52.78 41.69
C VAL A 268 -45.17 53.13 42.87
N CYS A 269 -46.32 53.76 42.64
CA CYS A 269 -47.31 53.99 43.67
C CYS A 269 -48.00 52.63 44.06
N ALA A 270 -48.44 52.53 45.29
CA ALA A 270 -49.15 51.35 45.81
C ALA A 270 -50.33 50.99 44.90
N GLY A 271 -50.38 49.76 44.45
CA GLY A 271 -51.40 49.22 43.55
C GLY A 271 -51.08 49.36 42.06
N SER A 272 -49.98 50.04 41.65
CA SER A 272 -49.53 50.15 40.27
C SER A 272 -48.62 49.01 39.88
N GLN A 273 -48.60 48.61 38.57
CA GLN A 273 -47.68 47.63 38.04
C GLN A 273 -46.37 48.32 37.63
N PHE A 274 -45.26 47.59 37.86
CA PHE A 274 -43.96 47.93 37.34
C PHE A 274 -43.42 46.74 36.55
N ILE A 275 -43.00 46.99 35.31
CA ILE A 275 -42.42 45.96 34.47
C ILE A 275 -40.89 46.03 34.56
N ILE A 276 -40.28 45.00 35.05
CA ILE A 276 -38.80 44.84 35.04
C ILE A 276 -38.40 44.12 33.77
N PRO A 277 -37.72 44.76 32.83
CA PRO A 277 -37.25 44.03 31.66
C PRO A 277 -36.15 43.07 32.03
N VAL A 278 -36.15 41.86 31.40
CA VAL A 278 -35.09 40.85 31.50
C VAL A 278 -34.43 40.76 30.17
N THR A 279 -33.13 41.03 30.11
CA THR A 279 -32.33 40.83 28.89
C THR A 279 -31.68 39.42 28.95
N LEU A 280 -31.96 38.61 27.95
CA LEU A 280 -31.40 37.24 27.83
C LEU A 280 -30.41 37.21 26.66
N THR A 281 -29.31 36.47 26.82
CA THR A 281 -28.37 36.14 25.77
C THR A 281 -28.21 34.61 25.70
N GLY A 282 -27.74 34.11 24.55
CA GLY A 282 -27.60 32.69 24.29
C GLY A 282 -28.52 32.22 23.17
N VAL A 283 -28.80 30.95 23.10
CA VAL A 283 -29.65 30.33 22.07
C VAL A 283 -30.97 29.88 22.69
N PRO A 284 -32.15 30.37 22.20
CA PRO A 284 -33.43 29.94 22.69
C PRO A 284 -33.70 28.45 22.33
N PRO A 285 -34.63 27.76 23.06
CA PRO A 285 -35.49 28.29 24.10
C PRO A 285 -34.77 28.48 25.43
N TYR A 286 -35.23 29.47 26.20
CA TYR A 286 -34.68 29.81 27.51
C TYR A 286 -35.56 29.23 28.61
N SER A 287 -34.94 28.81 29.71
CA SER A 287 -35.59 28.47 30.96
C SER A 287 -35.09 29.38 32.04
N LEU A 288 -35.98 30.27 32.56
CA LEU A 288 -35.65 31.31 33.53
C LEU A 288 -36.20 30.96 34.92
N THR A 289 -35.29 30.94 35.90
CA THR A 289 -35.66 30.84 37.31
C THR A 289 -35.34 32.15 38.00
N TRP A 290 -36.29 32.69 38.78
CA TRP A 290 -36.17 33.94 39.50
C TRP A 290 -36.66 33.83 40.93
N ALA A 291 -36.37 34.78 41.79
CA ALA A 291 -36.82 34.79 43.14
C ALA A 291 -37.44 36.16 43.50
N LEU A 292 -38.49 36.12 44.30
CA LEU A 292 -39.13 37.31 44.89
C LEU A 292 -38.88 37.28 46.40
N ASN A 293 -38.21 38.31 46.92
CA ASN A 293 -37.83 38.44 48.34
C ASN A 293 -37.11 37.16 48.87
N GLY A 294 -36.24 36.55 48.04
CA GLY A 294 -35.52 35.36 48.38
C GLY A 294 -36.31 34.06 48.20
N ILE A 295 -37.59 34.12 47.83
CA ILE A 295 -38.43 32.91 47.58
C ILE A 295 -38.43 32.63 46.08
N GLN A 296 -37.94 31.42 45.71
CA GLN A 296 -37.89 30.98 44.31
C GLN A 296 -39.32 30.87 43.75
N GLN A 297 -39.49 31.42 42.56
CA GLN A 297 -40.72 31.35 41.81
C GLN A 297 -40.69 30.20 40.79
N PRO A 298 -41.85 29.75 40.26
CA PRO A 298 -41.90 28.76 39.22
C PRO A 298 -41.03 29.15 38.01
N THR A 299 -40.32 28.16 37.47
CA THR A 299 -39.56 28.33 36.25
C THR A 299 -40.47 28.72 35.09
N GLN A 300 -40.02 29.69 34.28
CA GLN A 300 -40.70 30.08 33.05
C GLN A 300 -39.85 29.66 31.87
N ALA A 301 -40.47 29.07 30.86
CA ALA A 301 -39.83 28.62 29.60
C ALA A 301 -40.32 29.50 28.46
#